data_d37527a9d70bda2077e37208da80076d
#
_entry.id   d37527a9d70bda2077e37208da80076d
#
_cell.length_a   1.000
_cell.length_b   1.000
_cell.length_c   1.000
_cell.angle_alpha   90.00
_cell.angle_beta   90.00
_cell.angle_gamma   90.00
#
_symmetry.space_group_name_H-M   'P 1'
#
loop_
_entity.id
_entity.type
_entity.pdbx_description
1 polymer ?
#
loop_
_entity_poly.entity_id
_entity_poly.type
_entity_poly.pdbx_seq_one_letter_code
_entity_poly.pdbx_strand_id
1 'polypeptide(L)'
;NCDEFAMGSSSEYSIYGPVKNPHNLNLVAGGSSGGSAAAIAENLADIALGSDTGGSVRQPAAFCGIYGLKPTYGRISRYGLVAHASSFDTIGIMSKKIEDIRKTLSIISGVDIKDATSVDRRVDKYKSLNNVSLPKTLGVVKEEIINELNPEIAERYRYLVSYLKNKNVKIIEIDLPFFKYCIPTYYILTMAEASSNLSRFDGVRYGRRAKNDNLSELYIKSRNEGFSDEVKRRIMTGTYVLSSGYYDAYFSKALKVRRLIKEGYTNLLSNCNNLLIPSTPDLPFKLNNRLKDPLKMYLADMFTVPINLSGIPSLNIPAGYSSKKLPIGFQIVGNSFKEETLFSFAHLLEKEEIFEKI
;
A
#
# COMPACT_ATOMS: atom_id res chain seq x y z
N ASN A 1 5.94 -14.59 -5.08
CA ASN A 1 5.00 -15.01 -4.05
C ASN A 1 4.43 -13.78 -3.33
N CYS A 2 3.23 -13.90 -2.78
CA CYS A 2 2.52 -12.84 -2.07
C CYS A 2 1.62 -13.46 -0.99
N ASP A 3 1.04 -12.63 -0.10
CA ASP A 3 -0.04 -13.09 0.75
C ASP A 3 -1.24 -13.54 -0.09
N GLU A 4 -1.91 -14.61 0.33
CA GLU A 4 -3.02 -15.22 -0.38
C GLU A 4 -4.14 -14.19 -0.63
N PHE A 5 -4.57 -14.04 -1.90
CA PHE A 5 -5.55 -13.04 -2.35
C PHE A 5 -5.22 -11.60 -1.92
N ALA A 6 -3.93 -11.28 -1.76
CA ALA A 6 -3.46 -9.99 -1.24
C ALA A 6 -3.95 -9.66 0.20
N MET A 7 -4.30 -10.67 0.98
CA MET A 7 -4.82 -10.54 2.35
C MET A 7 -3.74 -10.77 3.40
N GLY A 8 -2.90 -9.77 3.60
CA GLY A 8 -1.82 -9.76 4.57
C GLY A 8 -0.94 -8.54 4.40
N SER A 9 0.00 -8.36 5.34
CA SER A 9 0.97 -7.26 5.35
C SER A 9 2.39 -7.76 5.64
N SER A 10 2.65 -9.06 5.44
CA SER A 10 3.94 -9.67 5.75
C SER A 10 4.45 -10.65 4.70
N SER A 11 3.61 -11.07 3.76
CA SER A 11 3.84 -12.16 2.79
C SER A 11 4.19 -13.50 3.45
N GLU A 12 3.56 -13.77 4.60
CA GLU A 12 3.64 -15.04 5.33
C GLU A 12 2.43 -15.94 5.06
N TYR A 13 1.30 -15.37 4.59
CA TYR A 13 0.08 -16.12 4.29
C TYR A 13 0.10 -16.68 2.87
N SER A 14 0.89 -17.74 2.67
CA SER A 14 1.00 -18.43 1.39
C SER A 14 1.26 -19.91 1.58
N ILE A 15 0.65 -20.75 0.75
CA ILE A 15 0.92 -22.20 0.72
C ILE A 15 2.36 -22.53 0.31
N TYR A 16 3.07 -21.58 -0.31
CA TYR A 16 4.48 -21.72 -0.72
C TYR A 16 5.46 -21.28 0.36
N GLY A 17 4.95 -20.92 1.53
CA GLY A 17 5.74 -20.39 2.64
C GLY A 17 5.99 -18.87 2.57
N PRO A 18 6.67 -18.31 3.57
CA PRO A 18 6.88 -16.87 3.70
C PRO A 18 7.90 -16.34 2.71
N VAL A 19 7.71 -15.08 2.30
CA VAL A 19 8.76 -14.30 1.63
C VAL A 19 9.69 -13.71 2.70
N LYS A 20 10.95 -14.01 2.59
CA LYS A 20 11.99 -13.52 3.51
C LYS A 20 12.55 -12.18 3.05
N ASN A 21 12.90 -11.33 4.01
CA ASN A 21 13.50 -10.03 3.71
C ASN A 21 14.96 -10.21 3.22
N PRO A 22 15.34 -9.65 2.06
CA PRO A 22 16.70 -9.75 1.54
C PRO A 22 17.79 -9.21 2.47
N HIS A 23 17.49 -8.18 3.26
CA HIS A 23 18.44 -7.61 4.20
C HIS A 23 18.64 -8.47 5.46
N ASN A 24 17.69 -9.34 5.80
CA ASN A 24 17.79 -10.30 6.88
C ASN A 24 16.73 -11.40 6.73
N LEU A 25 17.16 -12.61 6.41
CA LEU A 25 16.30 -13.77 6.10
C LEU A 25 15.43 -14.25 7.28
N ASN A 26 15.62 -13.74 8.49
CA ASN A 26 14.77 -14.02 9.65
C ASN A 26 13.60 -13.01 9.79
N LEU A 27 13.54 -12.00 8.93
CA LEU A 27 12.54 -10.94 8.95
C LEU A 27 11.58 -11.05 7.76
N VAL A 28 10.41 -10.45 7.90
CA VAL A 28 9.42 -10.35 6.84
C VAL A 28 9.86 -9.36 5.75
N ALA A 29 9.56 -9.67 4.50
CA ALA A 29 9.75 -8.74 3.37
C ALA A 29 8.67 -7.65 3.31
N GLY A 30 7.66 -7.76 4.18
CA GLY A 30 6.43 -6.98 4.05
C GLY A 30 5.45 -7.62 3.08
N GLY A 31 4.26 -7.02 2.96
CA GLY A 31 3.21 -7.59 2.11
C GLY A 31 2.08 -6.59 1.78
N SER A 32 1.19 -7.08 0.93
CA SER A 32 1.10 -8.45 0.37
C SER A 32 2.06 -8.72 -0.81
N SER A 33 2.63 -7.69 -1.47
CA SER A 33 3.51 -7.86 -2.65
C SER A 33 5.00 -8.04 -2.26
N GLY A 34 5.28 -8.80 -1.18
CA GLY A 34 6.64 -8.98 -0.66
C GLY A 34 7.59 -9.68 -1.64
N GLY A 35 7.09 -10.65 -2.42
CA GLY A 35 7.92 -11.33 -3.43
C GLY A 35 8.39 -10.40 -4.54
N SER A 36 7.52 -9.49 -5.00
CA SER A 36 7.89 -8.44 -5.96
C SER A 36 8.95 -7.51 -5.38
N ALA A 37 8.79 -7.07 -4.14
CA ALA A 37 9.74 -6.19 -3.47
C ALA A 37 11.10 -6.89 -3.25
N ALA A 38 11.09 -8.12 -2.77
CA ALA A 38 12.31 -8.90 -2.55
C ALA A 38 13.06 -9.17 -3.86
N ALA A 39 12.35 -9.49 -4.95
CA ALA A 39 12.96 -9.71 -6.27
C ALA A 39 13.69 -8.47 -6.79
N ILE A 40 13.10 -7.28 -6.63
CA ILE A 40 13.75 -6.02 -6.98
C ILE A 40 14.96 -5.76 -6.09
N ALA A 41 14.83 -5.93 -4.78
CA ALA A 41 15.92 -5.68 -3.83
C ALA A 41 17.15 -6.56 -4.13
N GLU A 42 16.94 -7.82 -4.54
CA GLU A 42 17.98 -8.78 -4.91
C GLU A 42 18.44 -8.69 -6.37
N ASN A 43 17.99 -7.71 -7.14
CA ASN A 43 18.32 -7.56 -8.57
C ASN A 43 17.90 -8.76 -9.44
N LEU A 44 16.86 -9.48 -9.04
CA LEU A 44 16.26 -10.56 -9.86
C LEU A 44 15.37 -10.01 -10.98
N ALA A 45 14.96 -8.76 -10.86
CA ALA A 45 14.22 -8.01 -11.87
C ALA A 45 14.50 -6.50 -11.71
N ASP A 46 14.41 -5.75 -12.81
CA ASP A 46 14.54 -4.28 -12.80
C ASP A 46 13.24 -3.61 -12.38
N ILE A 47 12.10 -4.21 -12.77
CA ILE A 47 10.76 -3.69 -12.53
C ILE A 47 9.87 -4.86 -12.10
N ALA A 48 9.02 -4.64 -11.09
CA ALA A 48 7.97 -5.57 -10.73
C ALA A 48 6.64 -4.84 -10.54
N LEU A 49 5.55 -5.54 -10.83
CA LEU A 49 4.20 -5.10 -10.48
C LEU A 49 3.78 -5.73 -9.15
N GLY A 50 2.91 -5.02 -8.46
CA GLY A 50 2.22 -5.51 -7.26
C GLY A 50 0.80 -4.97 -7.21
N SER A 51 0.03 -5.36 -6.21
CA SER A 51 -1.28 -4.78 -5.92
C SER A 51 -1.24 -4.06 -4.57
N ASP A 52 -1.83 -2.87 -4.53
CA ASP A 52 -1.88 -2.02 -3.34
C ASP A 52 -3.34 -1.73 -2.98
N THR A 53 -3.87 -2.44 -2.00
CA THR A 53 -5.23 -2.27 -1.49
C THR A 53 -5.22 -1.46 -0.20
N GLY A 54 -4.19 -1.62 0.65
CA GLY A 54 -4.00 -0.92 1.91
C GLY A 54 -2.56 -0.47 2.19
N GLY A 55 -1.64 -0.64 1.22
CA GLY A 55 -0.22 -0.38 1.39
C GLY A 55 0.66 -1.46 0.80
N SER A 56 0.05 -2.46 0.17
CA SER A 56 0.70 -3.73 -0.20
C SER A 56 1.77 -3.64 -1.31
N VAL A 57 2.04 -2.46 -1.86
CA VAL A 57 3.20 -2.13 -2.69
C VAL A 57 4.19 -1.27 -1.89
N ARG A 58 3.69 -0.27 -1.18
CA ARG A 58 4.51 0.75 -0.50
C ARG A 58 5.18 0.22 0.77
N GLN A 59 4.47 -0.56 1.57
CA GLN A 59 4.99 -1.14 2.80
C GLN A 59 6.11 -2.16 2.51
N PRO A 60 5.96 -3.18 1.62
CA PRO A 60 7.06 -4.05 1.29
C PRO A 60 8.21 -3.32 0.56
N ALA A 61 7.92 -2.27 -0.22
CA ALA A 61 8.97 -1.43 -0.79
C ALA A 61 9.79 -0.72 0.30
N ALA A 62 9.16 -0.23 1.37
CA ALA A 62 9.84 0.35 2.52
C ALA A 62 10.72 -0.68 3.25
N PHE A 63 10.19 -1.88 3.49
CA PHE A 63 10.92 -2.95 4.19
C PHE A 63 12.07 -3.55 3.37
N CYS A 64 12.01 -3.46 2.05
CA CYS A 64 13.07 -3.95 1.15
C CYS A 64 13.98 -2.83 0.60
N GLY A 65 13.79 -1.57 0.98
CA GLY A 65 14.68 -0.46 0.61
C GLY A 65 14.61 -0.05 -0.87
N ILE A 66 13.41 -0.11 -1.47
CA ILE A 66 13.19 0.21 -2.88
C ILE A 66 12.09 1.24 -3.07
N TYR A 67 11.96 1.79 -4.28
CA TYR A 67 10.81 2.61 -4.64
C TYR A 67 9.58 1.75 -4.88
N GLY A 68 8.39 2.22 -4.41
CA GLY A 68 7.12 1.56 -4.62
C GLY A 68 6.01 2.58 -4.85
N LEU A 69 5.47 2.63 -6.07
CA LEU A 69 4.41 3.54 -6.47
C LEU A 69 3.04 2.87 -6.35
N LYS A 70 2.14 3.48 -5.60
CA LYS A 70 0.70 3.32 -5.76
C LYS A 70 0.16 4.53 -6.53
N PRO A 71 -0.23 4.39 -7.80
CA PRO A 71 -0.80 5.51 -8.56
C PRO A 71 -2.20 5.87 -8.05
N THR A 72 -2.80 6.89 -8.62
CA THR A 72 -4.21 7.23 -8.41
C THR A 72 -5.09 6.02 -8.75
N TYR A 73 -6.11 5.76 -7.94
CA TYR A 73 -7.10 4.72 -8.21
C TYR A 73 -7.72 4.91 -9.61
N GLY A 74 -7.77 3.83 -10.39
CA GLY A 74 -8.24 3.86 -11.77
C GLY A 74 -7.22 4.36 -12.81
N ARG A 75 -5.97 4.67 -12.42
CA ARG A 75 -4.92 5.10 -13.34
C ARG A 75 -4.39 3.97 -14.21
N ILE A 76 -4.34 2.75 -13.67
CA ILE A 76 -3.93 1.52 -14.36
C ILE A 76 -5.11 0.55 -14.31
N SER A 77 -5.37 -0.14 -15.44
CA SER A 77 -6.38 -1.19 -15.51
C SER A 77 -6.08 -2.33 -14.53
N ARG A 78 -7.13 -2.87 -13.92
CA ARG A 78 -7.07 -4.04 -13.06
C ARG A 78 -7.55 -5.31 -13.75
N TYR A 79 -7.78 -5.25 -15.07
CA TYR A 79 -8.17 -6.43 -15.82
C TYR A 79 -7.10 -7.52 -15.69
N GLY A 80 -7.52 -8.71 -15.26
CA GLY A 80 -6.61 -9.83 -14.97
C GLY A 80 -6.18 -9.92 -13.49
N LEU A 81 -6.43 -8.90 -12.65
CA LEU A 81 -6.21 -8.98 -11.22
C LEU A 81 -7.38 -9.72 -10.54
N VAL A 82 -7.06 -10.67 -9.67
CA VAL A 82 -8.05 -11.27 -8.76
C VAL A 82 -8.45 -10.24 -7.71
N ALA A 83 -9.73 -9.89 -7.67
CA ALA A 83 -10.23 -8.84 -6.80
C ALA A 83 -10.19 -9.24 -5.32
N HIS A 84 -9.48 -8.48 -4.49
CA HIS A 84 -9.60 -8.49 -3.04
C HIS A 84 -10.72 -7.52 -2.62
N ALA A 85 -10.52 -6.22 -2.86
CA ALA A 85 -11.49 -5.18 -2.56
C ALA A 85 -11.55 -4.19 -3.74
N SER A 86 -12.55 -4.36 -4.61
CA SER A 86 -12.64 -3.71 -5.91
C SER A 86 -12.64 -2.18 -5.85
N SER A 87 -13.11 -1.58 -4.74
CA SER A 87 -13.12 -0.13 -4.56
C SER A 87 -11.78 0.45 -4.03
N PHE A 88 -10.77 -0.42 -3.81
CA PHE A 88 -9.46 -0.06 -3.26
C PHE A 88 -8.29 -0.56 -4.12
N ASP A 89 -8.40 -1.78 -4.66
CA ASP A 89 -7.32 -2.44 -5.39
C ASP A 89 -6.72 -1.54 -6.46
N THR A 90 -5.41 -1.37 -6.43
CA THR A 90 -4.65 -0.56 -7.38
C THR A 90 -3.40 -1.32 -7.78
N ILE A 91 -3.12 -1.41 -9.08
CA ILE A 91 -1.83 -1.94 -9.55
C ILE A 91 -0.75 -0.92 -9.25
N GLY A 92 0.32 -1.35 -8.60
CA GLY A 92 1.48 -0.54 -8.30
C GLY A 92 2.74 -1.03 -8.99
N ILE A 93 3.78 -0.22 -8.97
CA ILE A 93 5.05 -0.45 -9.67
C ILE A 93 6.18 -0.33 -8.65
N MET A 94 7.12 -1.27 -8.68
CA MET A 94 8.32 -1.30 -7.84
C MET A 94 9.58 -1.31 -8.71
N SER A 95 10.61 -0.57 -8.31
CA SER A 95 11.95 -0.56 -8.92
C SER A 95 12.97 0.04 -7.95
N LYS A 96 14.26 -0.15 -8.23
CA LYS A 96 15.35 0.58 -7.57
C LYS A 96 15.56 1.99 -8.14
N LYS A 97 14.96 2.31 -9.29
CA LYS A 97 15.15 3.59 -9.99
C LYS A 97 13.81 4.27 -10.22
N ILE A 98 13.71 5.53 -9.85
CA ILE A 98 12.50 6.31 -10.05
C ILE A 98 12.14 6.46 -11.54
N GLU A 99 13.14 6.54 -12.41
CA GLU A 99 12.95 6.66 -13.84
C GLU A 99 12.25 5.42 -14.46
N ASP A 100 12.54 4.22 -13.95
CA ASP A 100 11.89 2.99 -14.43
C ASP A 100 10.42 2.95 -14.02
N ILE A 101 10.09 3.40 -12.81
CA ILE A 101 8.69 3.56 -12.36
C ILE A 101 7.95 4.54 -13.26
N ARG A 102 8.55 5.71 -13.54
CA ARG A 102 7.98 6.75 -14.39
C ARG A 102 7.71 6.24 -15.81
N LYS A 103 8.69 5.59 -16.43
CA LYS A 103 8.56 4.99 -17.77
C LYS A 103 7.48 3.93 -17.81
N THR A 104 7.49 3.01 -16.85
CA THR A 104 6.50 1.93 -16.75
C THR A 104 5.09 2.50 -16.62
N LEU A 105 4.89 3.46 -15.71
CA LEU A 105 3.58 4.11 -15.54
C LEU A 105 3.10 4.77 -16.84
N SER A 106 3.99 5.40 -17.60
CA SER A 106 3.63 6.05 -18.88
C SER A 106 3.18 5.05 -19.97
N ILE A 107 3.57 3.78 -19.85
CA ILE A 107 3.22 2.73 -20.78
C ILE A 107 1.91 2.02 -20.38
N ILE A 108 1.75 1.70 -19.09
CA ILE A 108 0.62 0.86 -18.63
C ILE A 108 -0.58 1.67 -18.13
N SER A 109 -0.49 2.99 -18.10
CA SER A 109 -1.61 3.87 -17.73
C SER A 109 -2.57 4.07 -18.91
N GLY A 110 -3.84 4.26 -18.63
CA GLY A 110 -4.85 4.62 -19.63
C GLY A 110 -6.18 3.92 -19.40
N VAL A 111 -7.11 4.18 -20.31
CA VAL A 111 -8.43 3.55 -20.30
C VAL A 111 -8.35 2.12 -20.83
N ASP A 112 -9.02 1.23 -20.13
CA ASP A 112 -9.27 -0.13 -20.55
C ASP A 112 -10.78 -0.42 -20.50
N ILE A 113 -11.39 -0.75 -21.62
CA ILE A 113 -12.82 -1.07 -21.72
C ILE A 113 -13.20 -2.31 -20.88
N LYS A 114 -12.22 -3.13 -20.49
CA LYS A 114 -12.41 -4.34 -19.67
C LYS A 114 -12.37 -4.04 -18.16
N ASP A 115 -12.00 -2.82 -17.78
CA ASP A 115 -12.05 -2.35 -16.37
C ASP A 115 -12.87 -1.06 -16.29
N ALA A 116 -14.13 -1.18 -15.88
CA ALA A 116 -15.05 -0.04 -15.71
C ALA A 116 -14.57 1.01 -14.70
N THR A 117 -13.52 0.73 -13.91
CA THR A 117 -12.94 1.68 -12.95
C THR A 117 -11.76 2.44 -13.52
N SER A 118 -11.25 2.04 -14.71
CA SER A 118 -10.21 2.80 -15.39
C SER A 118 -10.74 4.16 -15.85
N VAL A 119 -9.95 5.22 -15.61
CA VAL A 119 -10.40 6.60 -15.84
C VAL A 119 -9.92 7.09 -17.19
N ASP A 120 -10.85 7.62 -17.99
CA ASP A 120 -10.53 8.33 -19.24
C ASP A 120 -9.89 9.68 -18.92
N ARG A 121 -8.62 9.62 -18.60
CA ARG A 121 -7.79 10.79 -18.38
C ARG A 121 -6.49 10.65 -19.16
N ARG A 122 -6.23 11.65 -20.01
CA ARG A 122 -5.02 11.67 -20.82
C ARG A 122 -3.80 11.32 -19.98
N VAL A 123 -3.05 10.35 -20.45
CA VAL A 123 -1.72 10.06 -19.93
C VAL A 123 -0.80 11.05 -20.58
N ASP A 124 -0.47 12.14 -19.87
CA ASP A 124 0.63 12.96 -20.31
C ASP A 124 1.88 12.08 -20.27
N LYS A 125 2.59 12.01 -21.41
CA LYS A 125 3.93 11.40 -21.41
C LYS A 125 4.69 12.14 -20.32
N TYR A 126 4.90 11.49 -19.17
CA TYR A 126 5.59 12.09 -18.04
C TYR A 126 6.89 12.71 -18.55
N LYS A 127 7.00 14.04 -18.43
CA LYS A 127 8.13 14.81 -18.95
C LYS A 127 9.43 14.27 -18.38
N SER A 128 10.50 14.39 -19.16
CA SER A 128 11.85 14.10 -18.67
C SER A 128 12.10 14.77 -17.31
N LEU A 129 12.75 14.09 -16.39
CA LEU A 129 13.11 14.60 -15.07
C LEU A 129 14.29 15.60 -15.10
N ASN A 130 14.64 16.15 -16.28
CA ASN A 130 15.81 17.04 -16.43
C ASN A 130 15.64 18.44 -15.82
N ASN A 131 14.40 18.94 -15.71
CA ASN A 131 14.12 20.30 -15.18
C ASN A 131 13.02 20.20 -14.11
N VAL A 132 13.32 19.54 -13.01
CA VAL A 132 12.41 19.36 -11.88
C VAL A 132 12.82 20.25 -10.71
N SER A 133 11.88 20.60 -9.85
CA SER A 133 12.09 21.38 -8.64
C SER A 133 11.48 20.69 -7.44
N LEU A 134 12.04 20.94 -6.27
CA LEU A 134 11.42 20.57 -5.00
C LEU A 134 10.04 21.22 -4.87
N PRO A 135 9.12 20.63 -4.11
CA PRO A 135 7.82 21.24 -3.85
C PRO A 135 8.00 22.60 -3.13
N LYS A 136 7.20 23.59 -3.47
CA LYS A 136 7.22 24.89 -2.76
C LYS A 136 6.73 24.74 -1.33
N THR A 137 5.71 23.92 -1.13
CA THR A 137 5.08 23.64 0.17
C THR A 137 4.98 22.14 0.39
N LEU A 138 5.40 21.68 1.57
CA LEU A 138 5.35 20.27 1.99
C LEU A 138 4.61 20.15 3.31
N GLY A 139 3.55 19.35 3.32
CA GLY A 139 2.89 18.94 4.54
C GLY A 139 3.69 17.82 5.23
N VAL A 140 4.02 18.01 6.50
CA VAL A 140 4.72 17.02 7.34
C VAL A 140 3.88 16.63 8.53
N VAL A 141 3.97 15.39 8.96
CA VAL A 141 3.21 14.87 10.09
C VAL A 141 3.67 15.54 11.38
N LYS A 142 2.72 15.89 12.27
CA LYS A 142 3.00 16.48 13.57
C LYS A 142 3.91 15.62 14.44
N GLU A 143 4.68 16.29 15.28
CA GLU A 143 5.70 15.68 16.14
C GLU A 143 5.13 14.66 17.13
N GLU A 144 3.88 14.83 17.60
CA GLU A 144 3.23 13.90 18.51
C GLU A 144 3.10 12.49 17.90
N ILE A 145 2.79 12.41 16.58
CA ILE A 145 2.69 11.13 15.87
C ILE A 145 4.09 10.57 15.59
N ILE A 146 5.05 11.43 15.27
CA ILE A 146 6.43 11.02 15.00
C ILE A 146 7.09 10.40 16.24
N ASN A 147 6.77 10.90 17.42
CA ASN A 147 7.29 10.37 18.68
C ASN A 147 6.77 8.94 19.02
N GLU A 148 5.68 8.50 18.40
CA GLU A 148 5.14 7.14 18.57
C GLU A 148 5.83 6.10 17.65
N LEU A 149 6.67 6.54 16.71
CA LEU A 149 7.37 5.67 15.77
C LEU A 149 8.59 5.00 16.42
N ASN A 150 9.10 3.98 15.74
CA ASN A 150 10.45 3.49 16.02
C ASN A 150 11.44 4.67 16.04
N PRO A 151 12.29 4.81 17.07
CA PRO A 151 13.16 5.97 17.24
C PRO A 151 14.05 6.26 16.02
N GLU A 152 14.58 5.23 15.36
CA GLU A 152 15.43 5.39 14.18
C GLU A 152 14.65 5.90 12.97
N ILE A 153 13.38 5.49 12.82
CA ILE A 153 12.47 6.04 11.79
C ILE A 153 12.17 7.50 12.07
N ALA A 154 11.86 7.84 13.33
CA ALA A 154 11.58 9.20 13.75
C ALA A 154 12.79 10.14 13.51
N GLU A 155 13.99 9.70 13.86
CA GLU A 155 15.23 10.44 13.64
C GLU A 155 15.46 10.73 12.14
N ARG A 156 15.29 9.71 11.29
CA ARG A 156 15.41 9.85 9.83
C ARG A 156 14.38 10.81 9.26
N TYR A 157 13.16 10.74 9.76
CA TYR A 157 12.11 11.65 9.33
C TYR A 157 12.44 13.10 9.64
N ARG A 158 12.87 13.39 10.87
CA ARG A 158 13.29 14.73 11.29
C ARG A 158 14.49 15.24 10.48
N TYR A 159 15.45 14.37 10.20
CA TYR A 159 16.60 14.70 9.34
C TYR A 159 16.13 15.15 7.95
N LEU A 160 15.28 14.37 7.29
CA LEU A 160 14.77 14.71 5.96
C LEU A 160 13.97 16.02 5.97
N VAL A 161 13.11 16.22 6.97
CA VAL A 161 12.34 17.47 7.12
C VAL A 161 13.27 18.68 7.30
N SER A 162 14.30 18.56 8.15
CA SER A 162 15.31 19.61 8.37
C SER A 162 16.10 19.91 7.09
N TYR A 163 16.51 18.88 6.37
CA TYR A 163 17.19 19.01 5.09
C TYR A 163 16.35 19.81 4.08
N LEU A 164 15.06 19.44 3.92
CA LEU A 164 14.16 20.11 2.98
C LEU A 164 13.89 21.57 3.39
N LYS A 165 13.80 21.86 4.69
CA LYS A 165 13.70 23.23 5.21
C LYS A 165 14.92 24.07 4.83
N ASN A 166 16.14 23.49 4.92
CA ASN A 166 17.37 24.16 4.52
C ASN A 166 17.47 24.37 3.00
N LYS A 167 16.72 23.61 2.20
CA LYS A 167 16.55 23.80 0.75
C LYS A 167 15.41 24.78 0.40
N ASN A 168 14.95 25.59 1.34
CA ASN A 168 13.89 26.59 1.20
C ASN A 168 12.50 26.00 0.85
N VAL A 169 12.23 24.73 1.17
CA VAL A 169 10.87 24.18 1.12
C VAL A 169 10.08 24.70 2.31
N LYS A 170 8.94 25.30 2.06
CA LYS A 170 8.03 25.74 3.13
C LYS A 170 7.38 24.50 3.78
N ILE A 171 7.74 24.23 5.02
CA ILE A 171 7.19 23.13 5.81
C ILE A 171 5.90 23.57 6.50
N ILE A 172 4.86 22.73 6.41
CA ILE A 172 3.55 22.93 7.06
C ILE A 172 3.25 21.68 7.86
N GLU A 173 3.16 21.80 9.18
CA GLU A 173 2.72 20.70 10.03
C GLU A 173 1.24 20.40 9.79
N ILE A 174 0.91 19.11 9.64
CA ILE A 174 -0.43 18.65 9.35
C ILE A 174 -0.93 17.62 10.34
N ASP A 175 -2.22 17.68 10.64
CA ASP A 175 -2.96 16.58 11.22
C ASP A 175 -3.35 15.57 10.14
N LEU A 176 -3.23 14.29 10.44
CA LEU A 176 -3.73 13.25 9.52
C LEU A 176 -5.26 13.13 9.68
N PRO A 177 -6.06 13.41 8.63
CA PRO A 177 -7.51 13.45 8.74
C PRO A 177 -8.10 12.14 9.23
N PHE A 178 -8.84 12.18 10.33
CA PHE A 178 -9.54 11.03 10.90
C PHE A 178 -8.66 9.80 11.16
N PHE A 179 -7.38 10.00 11.46
CA PHE A 179 -6.34 8.97 11.49
C PHE A 179 -6.74 7.73 12.30
N LYS A 180 -7.26 7.91 13.52
CA LYS A 180 -7.72 6.81 14.39
C LYS A 180 -8.87 5.97 13.81
N TYR A 181 -9.59 6.48 12.82
CA TYR A 181 -10.69 5.77 12.17
C TYR A 181 -10.29 5.10 10.87
N CYS A 182 -9.09 5.36 10.34
CA CYS A 182 -8.67 4.83 9.04
C CYS A 182 -8.59 3.31 9.04
N ILE A 183 -7.91 2.71 10.01
CA ILE A 183 -7.77 1.25 10.11
C ILE A 183 -9.14 0.55 10.24
N PRO A 184 -10.00 0.88 11.21
CA PRO A 184 -11.32 0.23 11.30
C PRO A 184 -12.17 0.45 10.06
N THR A 185 -12.18 1.66 9.47
CA THR A 185 -12.93 1.93 8.23
C THR A 185 -12.47 1.05 7.08
N TYR A 186 -11.15 0.93 6.90
CA TYR A 186 -10.55 0.12 5.85
C TYR A 186 -10.93 -1.36 5.99
N TYR A 187 -10.76 -1.95 7.17
CA TYR A 187 -11.03 -3.37 7.37
C TYR A 187 -12.51 -3.70 7.27
N ILE A 188 -13.41 -2.83 7.75
CA ILE A 188 -14.86 -3.02 7.56
C ILE A 188 -15.19 -3.08 6.06
N LEU A 189 -14.71 -2.12 5.26
CA LEU A 189 -15.04 -2.04 3.84
C LEU A 189 -14.38 -3.17 3.03
N THR A 190 -13.09 -3.41 3.24
CA THR A 190 -12.36 -4.41 2.45
C THR A 190 -12.78 -5.83 2.78
N MET A 191 -13.11 -6.15 4.04
CA MET A 191 -13.62 -7.46 4.41
C MET A 191 -15.03 -7.70 3.84
N ALA A 192 -15.89 -6.67 3.82
CA ALA A 192 -17.21 -6.72 3.19
C ALA A 192 -17.08 -7.02 1.68
N GLU A 193 -16.23 -6.29 0.98
CA GLU A 193 -15.97 -6.53 -0.45
C GLU A 193 -15.33 -7.89 -0.71
N ALA A 194 -14.37 -8.31 0.12
CA ALA A 194 -13.71 -9.61 0.03
C ALA A 194 -14.71 -10.76 0.16
N SER A 195 -15.64 -10.69 1.11
CA SER A 195 -16.66 -11.74 1.30
C SER A 195 -17.52 -11.92 0.03
N SER A 196 -17.87 -10.83 -0.64
CA SER A 196 -18.58 -10.82 -1.92
C SER A 196 -17.70 -11.31 -3.08
N ASN A 197 -16.50 -10.75 -3.23
CA ASN A 197 -15.59 -11.08 -4.34
C ASN A 197 -15.14 -12.54 -4.32
N LEU A 198 -14.85 -13.10 -3.15
CA LEU A 198 -14.38 -14.48 -2.98
C LEU A 198 -15.51 -15.51 -2.96
N SER A 199 -16.79 -15.10 -3.02
CA SER A 199 -17.92 -16.01 -3.15
C SER A 199 -17.86 -16.85 -4.43
N ARG A 200 -17.22 -16.33 -5.48
CA ARG A 200 -17.04 -17.00 -6.78
C ARG A 200 -16.12 -18.23 -6.73
N PHE A 201 -15.28 -18.35 -5.71
CA PHE A 201 -14.37 -19.49 -5.53
C PHE A 201 -15.09 -20.58 -4.75
N ASP A 202 -15.95 -21.31 -5.44
CA ASP A 202 -16.83 -22.35 -4.92
C ASP A 202 -16.32 -23.79 -5.15
N GLY A 203 -15.22 -23.93 -5.93
CA GLY A 203 -14.66 -25.24 -6.30
C GLY A 203 -15.40 -25.94 -7.44
N VAL A 204 -16.38 -25.28 -8.07
CA VAL A 204 -17.14 -25.85 -9.20
C VAL A 204 -16.68 -25.28 -10.54
N ARG A 205 -16.62 -23.96 -10.65
CA ARG A 205 -16.30 -23.26 -11.92
C ARG A 205 -14.80 -23.14 -12.16
N TYR A 206 -14.02 -22.94 -11.13
CA TYR A 206 -12.56 -22.80 -11.16
C TYR A 206 -11.95 -22.87 -9.75
N GLY A 207 -10.64 -22.99 -9.69
CA GLY A 207 -9.89 -23.13 -8.46
C GLY A 207 -9.79 -24.58 -7.95
N ARG A 208 -9.42 -24.72 -6.68
CA ARG A 208 -9.33 -26.02 -6.02
C ARG A 208 -10.71 -26.62 -5.83
N ARG A 209 -10.87 -27.90 -6.24
CA ARG A 209 -12.09 -28.67 -6.03
C ARG A 209 -11.82 -29.88 -5.12
N ALA A 210 -12.52 -29.96 -4.00
CA ALA A 210 -12.48 -31.13 -3.14
C ALA A 210 -13.27 -32.30 -3.78
N LYS A 211 -12.87 -33.52 -3.44
CA LYS A 211 -13.62 -34.71 -3.87
C LYS A 211 -14.82 -34.91 -2.93
N ASN A 212 -16.01 -34.80 -3.44
CA ASN A 212 -17.26 -35.10 -2.75
C ASN A 212 -18.40 -35.25 -3.75
N ASP A 213 -19.31 -36.21 -3.52
CA ASP A 213 -20.47 -36.47 -4.35
C ASP A 213 -21.68 -35.62 -3.93
N ASN A 214 -21.70 -35.15 -2.68
CA ASN A 214 -22.69 -34.20 -2.19
C ASN A 214 -22.25 -32.74 -2.51
N LEU A 215 -23.11 -31.99 -3.19
CA LEU A 215 -22.80 -30.63 -3.64
C LEU A 215 -22.52 -29.67 -2.49
N SER A 216 -23.33 -29.71 -1.43
CA SER A 216 -23.15 -28.83 -0.26
C SER A 216 -21.81 -29.12 0.45
N GLU A 217 -21.48 -30.39 0.65
CA GLU A 217 -20.20 -30.82 1.22
C GLU A 217 -19.01 -30.46 0.31
N LEU A 218 -19.19 -30.53 -1.01
CA LEU A 218 -18.17 -30.12 -1.98
C LEU A 218 -17.83 -28.65 -1.80
N TYR A 219 -18.84 -27.76 -1.69
CA TYR A 219 -18.60 -26.33 -1.43
C TYR A 219 -17.89 -26.10 -0.11
N ILE A 220 -18.37 -26.71 0.97
CA ILE A 220 -17.80 -26.57 2.31
C ILE A 220 -16.32 -27.00 2.32
N LYS A 221 -16.05 -28.21 1.83
CA LYS A 221 -14.66 -28.75 1.79
C LYS A 221 -13.75 -27.93 0.90
N SER A 222 -14.19 -27.58 -0.33
CA SER A 222 -13.37 -26.82 -1.27
C SER A 222 -12.95 -25.49 -0.69
N ARG A 223 -13.85 -24.77 -0.03
CA ARG A 223 -13.55 -23.46 0.59
C ARG A 223 -12.75 -23.61 1.89
N ASN A 224 -13.06 -24.62 2.71
CA ASN A 224 -12.35 -24.84 3.96
C ASN A 224 -10.88 -25.26 3.74
N GLU A 225 -10.63 -26.13 2.77
CA GLU A 225 -9.28 -26.58 2.42
C GLU A 225 -8.52 -25.61 1.53
N GLY A 226 -9.24 -24.79 0.73
CA GLY A 226 -8.69 -23.89 -0.26
C GLY A 226 -8.35 -22.50 0.25
N PHE A 227 -8.87 -22.06 1.39
CA PHE A 227 -8.59 -20.76 1.98
C PHE A 227 -7.80 -20.88 3.29
N SER A 228 -6.79 -20.02 3.45
CA SER A 228 -6.06 -19.87 4.71
C SER A 228 -6.96 -19.29 5.81
N ASP A 229 -6.51 -19.38 7.06
CA ASP A 229 -7.28 -18.90 8.21
C ASP A 229 -7.49 -17.38 8.18
N GLU A 230 -6.54 -16.61 7.65
CA GLU A 230 -6.69 -15.15 7.48
C GLU A 230 -7.78 -14.83 6.45
N VAL A 231 -7.80 -15.49 5.31
CA VAL A 231 -8.84 -15.32 4.29
C VAL A 231 -10.21 -15.70 4.82
N LYS A 232 -10.33 -16.85 5.53
CA LYS A 232 -11.58 -17.25 6.19
C LYS A 232 -12.06 -16.22 7.20
N ARG A 233 -11.17 -15.68 8.04
CA ARG A 233 -11.48 -14.63 9.02
C ARG A 233 -12.08 -13.40 8.34
N ARG A 234 -11.45 -12.93 7.25
CA ARG A 234 -11.95 -11.76 6.51
C ARG A 234 -13.28 -12.02 5.83
N ILE A 235 -13.48 -13.19 5.24
CA ILE A 235 -14.78 -13.58 4.65
C ILE A 235 -15.86 -13.60 5.73
N MET A 236 -15.62 -14.22 6.88
CA MET A 236 -16.59 -14.30 7.97
C MET A 236 -16.94 -12.92 8.53
N THR A 237 -15.93 -12.09 8.79
CA THR A 237 -16.13 -10.72 9.26
C THR A 237 -16.91 -9.89 8.24
N GLY A 238 -16.56 -9.99 6.95
CA GLY A 238 -17.26 -9.29 5.88
C GLY A 238 -18.72 -9.73 5.75
N THR A 239 -19.00 -11.02 5.84
CA THR A 239 -20.36 -11.56 5.86
C THR A 239 -21.18 -11.01 7.03
N TYR A 240 -20.57 -10.95 8.22
CA TYR A 240 -21.18 -10.36 9.41
C TYR A 240 -21.53 -8.89 9.21
N VAL A 241 -20.56 -8.10 8.72
CA VAL A 241 -20.74 -6.66 8.45
C VAL A 241 -21.86 -6.38 7.45
N LEU A 242 -22.05 -7.27 6.45
CA LEU A 242 -23.09 -7.13 5.43
C LEU A 242 -24.45 -7.73 5.84
N SER A 243 -24.54 -8.39 6.99
CA SER A 243 -25.79 -9.03 7.44
C SER A 243 -26.82 -8.00 7.91
N SER A 244 -28.10 -8.42 7.88
CA SER A 244 -29.22 -7.61 8.33
C SER A 244 -29.01 -7.15 9.78
N GLY A 245 -29.28 -5.88 10.05
CA GLY A 245 -29.07 -5.23 11.36
C GLY A 245 -27.67 -4.67 11.59
N TYR A 246 -26.63 -5.12 10.86
CA TYR A 246 -25.27 -4.62 10.97
C TYR A 246 -24.80 -3.77 9.79
N TYR A 247 -25.45 -3.91 8.64
CA TYR A 247 -25.11 -3.17 7.42
C TYR A 247 -25.04 -1.65 7.64
N ASP A 248 -26.08 -1.07 8.23
CA ASP A 248 -26.12 0.39 8.45
C ASP A 248 -25.20 0.82 9.59
N ALA A 249 -25.06 -0.01 10.63
CA ALA A 249 -24.22 0.29 11.77
C ALA A 249 -22.73 0.29 11.44
N TYR A 250 -22.31 -0.56 10.51
CA TYR A 250 -20.91 -0.73 10.13
C TYR A 250 -20.61 -0.30 8.70
N PHE A 251 -21.16 -0.94 7.68
CA PHE A 251 -20.78 -0.72 6.29
C PHE A 251 -21.16 0.67 5.80
N SER A 252 -22.43 1.07 5.96
CA SER A 252 -22.89 2.41 5.57
C SER A 252 -22.17 3.52 6.32
N LYS A 253 -21.89 3.31 7.62
CA LYS A 253 -21.13 4.25 8.43
C LYS A 253 -19.69 4.36 7.96
N ALA A 254 -19.04 3.24 7.65
CA ALA A 254 -17.67 3.21 7.13
C ALA A 254 -17.54 3.93 5.77
N LEU A 255 -18.53 3.81 4.88
CA LEU A 255 -18.57 4.59 3.63
C LEU A 255 -18.62 6.10 3.89
N LYS A 256 -19.43 6.54 4.86
CA LYS A 256 -19.48 7.97 5.25
C LYS A 256 -18.13 8.45 5.81
N VAL A 257 -17.50 7.66 6.68
CA VAL A 257 -16.17 8.00 7.23
C VAL A 257 -15.10 8.02 6.13
N ARG A 258 -15.12 7.06 5.20
CA ARG A 258 -14.24 7.06 4.02
C ARG A 258 -14.33 8.37 3.23
N ARG A 259 -15.56 8.87 3.02
CA ARG A 259 -15.78 10.15 2.33
C ARG A 259 -15.11 11.31 3.09
N LEU A 260 -15.30 11.40 4.40
CA LEU A 260 -14.68 12.44 5.22
C LEU A 260 -13.14 12.37 5.19
N ILE A 261 -12.56 11.16 5.22
CA ILE A 261 -11.11 10.97 5.08
C ILE A 261 -10.64 11.51 3.72
N LYS A 262 -11.32 11.13 2.63
CA LYS A 262 -10.98 11.62 1.28
C LYS A 262 -11.05 13.14 1.17
N GLU A 263 -12.12 13.75 1.68
CA GLU A 263 -12.28 15.21 1.72
C GLU A 263 -11.17 15.88 2.53
N GLY A 264 -10.81 15.30 3.68
CA GLY A 264 -9.71 15.79 4.52
C GLY A 264 -8.35 15.79 3.80
N TYR A 265 -7.99 14.69 3.13
CA TYR A 265 -6.74 14.63 2.34
C TYR A 265 -6.77 15.56 1.12
N THR A 266 -7.93 15.74 0.48
CA THR A 266 -8.10 16.70 -0.61
C THR A 266 -7.84 18.14 -0.12
N ASN A 267 -8.36 18.49 1.05
CA ASN A 267 -8.14 19.79 1.66
C ASN A 267 -6.67 20.01 2.06
N LEU A 268 -5.98 19.00 2.61
CA LEU A 268 -4.54 19.10 2.88
C LEU A 268 -3.75 19.37 1.61
N LEU A 269 -4.02 18.64 0.55
CA LEU A 269 -3.33 18.75 -0.73
C LEU A 269 -3.71 20.01 -1.53
N SER A 270 -4.75 20.75 -1.14
CA SER A 270 -5.02 22.08 -1.68
C SER A 270 -4.07 23.15 -1.11
N ASN A 271 -3.53 22.92 0.09
CA ASN A 271 -2.61 23.82 0.78
C ASN A 271 -1.13 23.41 0.66
N CYS A 272 -0.87 22.15 0.31
CA CYS A 272 0.46 21.59 0.17
C CYS A 272 0.63 20.99 -1.23
N ASN A 273 1.81 21.17 -1.85
CA ASN A 273 2.09 20.52 -3.12
C ASN A 273 2.16 19.00 -2.98
N ASN A 274 2.80 18.54 -1.91
CA ASN A 274 2.94 17.14 -1.53
C ASN A 274 2.84 17.00 0.00
N LEU A 275 2.60 15.76 0.47
CA LEU A 275 2.76 15.40 1.88
C LEU A 275 3.91 14.41 2.00
N LEU A 276 4.67 14.50 3.08
CA LEU A 276 5.66 13.51 3.49
C LEU A 276 5.13 12.78 4.73
N ILE A 277 4.99 11.47 4.62
CA ILE A 277 4.39 10.63 5.67
C ILE A 277 5.28 9.39 5.86
N PRO A 278 5.49 8.86 7.08
CA PRO A 278 6.15 7.57 7.27
C PRO A 278 5.44 6.48 6.47
N SER A 279 6.19 5.50 5.94
CA SER A 279 5.56 4.35 5.28
C SER A 279 5.09 3.31 6.27
N THR A 280 5.86 3.12 7.35
CA THR A 280 5.58 2.15 8.41
C THR A 280 5.91 2.73 9.78
N PRO A 281 5.23 2.31 10.87
CA PRO A 281 5.55 2.75 12.22
C PRO A 281 6.81 2.08 12.78
N ASP A 282 7.15 0.88 12.26
CA ASP A 282 8.24 0.02 12.72
C ASP A 282 9.14 -0.43 11.57
N LEU A 283 10.33 -0.92 11.94
CA LEU A 283 11.23 -1.67 11.06
C LEU A 283 10.66 -3.08 10.74
N PRO A 284 11.22 -3.79 9.73
CA PRO A 284 10.85 -5.18 9.46
C PRO A 284 10.90 -6.05 10.72
N PHE A 285 9.86 -6.81 10.98
CA PHE A 285 9.74 -7.66 12.17
C PHE A 285 10.04 -9.14 11.84
N LYS A 286 10.29 -9.94 12.89
CA LYS A 286 10.62 -11.36 12.75
C LYS A 286 9.47 -12.16 12.15
N LEU A 287 9.80 -13.15 11.32
CA LEU A 287 8.87 -14.14 10.81
C LEU A 287 8.11 -14.80 11.98
N ASN A 288 6.84 -15.10 11.76
CA ASN A 288 5.89 -15.69 12.73
C ASN A 288 5.56 -14.84 13.97
N ASN A 289 6.08 -13.61 14.07
CA ASN A 289 5.90 -12.80 15.27
C ASN A 289 4.47 -12.23 15.42
N ARG A 290 3.85 -11.83 14.31
CA ARG A 290 2.53 -11.16 14.31
C ARG A 290 1.37 -12.02 13.80
N LEU A 291 1.61 -13.26 13.37
CA LEU A 291 0.57 -14.15 12.80
C LEU A 291 -0.57 -14.45 13.78
N LYS A 292 -0.27 -14.49 15.09
CA LYS A 292 -1.25 -14.75 16.15
C LYS A 292 -1.94 -13.48 16.68
N ASP A 293 -1.54 -12.30 16.22
CA ASP A 293 -2.07 -11.00 16.64
C ASP A 293 -2.50 -10.18 15.42
N PRO A 294 -3.72 -10.41 14.89
CA PRO A 294 -4.21 -9.69 13.72
C PRO A 294 -4.23 -8.18 13.88
N LEU A 295 -4.55 -7.68 15.07
CA LEU A 295 -4.60 -6.24 15.32
C LEU A 295 -3.22 -5.59 15.18
N LYS A 296 -2.19 -6.26 15.72
CA LYS A 296 -0.81 -5.79 15.61
C LYS A 296 -0.31 -5.81 14.16
N MET A 297 -0.77 -6.80 13.37
CA MET A 297 -0.50 -6.84 11.93
C MET A 297 -1.20 -5.67 11.20
N TYR A 298 -2.47 -5.41 11.53
CA TYR A 298 -3.25 -4.35 10.90
C TYR A 298 -2.70 -2.95 11.18
N LEU A 299 -2.16 -2.72 12.37
CA LEU A 299 -1.54 -1.44 12.74
C LEU A 299 -0.23 -1.17 11.96
N ALA A 300 0.39 -2.18 11.36
CA ALA A 300 1.56 -1.96 10.49
C ALA A 300 1.23 -1.09 9.27
N ASP A 301 -0.03 -1.06 8.84
CA ASP A 301 -0.50 -0.34 7.65
C ASP A 301 -1.13 1.03 7.98
N MET A 302 -0.98 1.52 9.23
CA MET A 302 -1.68 2.72 9.70
C MET A 302 -1.40 3.97 8.85
N PHE A 303 -0.21 4.10 8.28
CA PHE A 303 0.17 5.25 7.44
C PHE A 303 -0.15 5.06 5.95
N THR A 304 -0.29 3.83 5.49
CA THR A 304 -0.54 3.54 4.07
C THR A 304 -2.03 3.47 3.75
N VAL A 305 -2.83 2.91 4.66
CA VAL A 305 -4.30 2.75 4.54
C VAL A 305 -5.05 4.06 4.26
N PRO A 306 -4.76 5.19 4.92
CA PRO A 306 -5.46 6.46 4.66
C PRO A 306 -5.39 6.89 3.19
N ILE A 307 -4.29 6.59 2.53
CA ILE A 307 -4.04 6.94 1.13
C ILE A 307 -4.92 6.08 0.19
N ASN A 308 -5.16 4.80 0.54
CA ASN A 308 -6.08 3.94 -0.20
C ASN A 308 -7.54 4.37 0.00
N LEU A 309 -7.92 4.71 1.23
CA LEU A 309 -9.26 5.26 1.53
C LEU A 309 -9.57 6.51 0.70
N SER A 310 -8.55 7.36 0.50
CA SER A 310 -8.65 8.60 -0.28
C SER A 310 -8.55 8.38 -1.80
N GLY A 311 -7.94 7.27 -2.25
CA GLY A 311 -7.72 6.95 -3.66
C GLY A 311 -6.63 7.78 -4.36
N ILE A 312 -5.86 8.58 -3.62
CA ILE A 312 -4.80 9.46 -4.13
C ILE A 312 -3.48 8.71 -4.37
N PRO A 313 -2.56 9.23 -5.21
CA PRO A 313 -1.29 8.57 -5.47
C PRO A 313 -0.29 8.75 -4.33
N SER A 314 0.57 7.76 -4.15
CA SER A 314 1.67 7.79 -3.19
C SER A 314 2.85 6.96 -3.67
N LEU A 315 4.05 7.43 -3.40
CA LEU A 315 5.31 6.79 -3.73
C LEU A 315 6.12 6.57 -2.47
N ASN A 316 6.42 5.32 -2.13
CA ASN A 316 7.44 5.01 -1.14
C ASN A 316 8.82 5.34 -1.70
N ILE A 317 9.63 6.05 -0.94
CA ILE A 317 11.03 6.35 -1.22
C ILE A 317 11.93 5.67 -0.18
N PRO A 318 13.06 5.05 -0.57
CA PRO A 318 14.09 4.65 0.38
C PRO A 318 14.60 5.87 1.14
N ALA A 319 14.81 5.73 2.44
CA ALA A 319 15.22 6.83 3.33
C ALA A 319 16.43 6.45 4.21
N GLY A 320 17.29 5.57 3.70
CA GLY A 320 18.46 5.07 4.40
C GLY A 320 18.18 3.82 5.22
N TYR A 321 19.07 3.57 6.19
CA TYR A 321 19.08 2.34 6.96
C TYR A 321 19.12 2.62 8.46
N SER A 322 18.60 1.70 9.24
CA SER A 322 18.76 1.66 10.68
C SER A 322 20.17 1.23 11.10
N SER A 323 20.49 1.33 12.38
CA SER A 323 21.74 0.82 12.99
C SER A 323 21.96 -0.68 12.71
N LYS A 324 20.89 -1.44 12.49
CA LYS A 324 20.91 -2.87 12.11
C LYS A 324 20.93 -3.09 10.59
N LYS A 325 21.20 -2.07 9.79
CA LYS A 325 21.18 -2.11 8.32
C LYS A 325 19.83 -2.55 7.73
N LEU A 326 18.74 -2.27 8.43
CA LEU A 326 17.39 -2.50 7.91
C LEU A 326 16.89 -1.25 7.23
N PRO A 327 16.25 -1.36 6.04
CA PRO A 327 15.77 -0.21 5.30
C PRO A 327 14.70 0.58 6.05
N ILE A 328 14.71 1.89 5.86
CA ILE A 328 13.67 2.82 6.30
C ILE A 328 13.04 3.44 5.05
N GLY A 329 11.73 3.60 5.02
CA GLY A 329 11.01 4.20 3.91
C GLY A 329 10.04 5.27 4.36
N PHE A 330 9.90 6.33 3.53
CA PHE A 330 8.86 7.34 3.67
C PHE A 330 8.03 7.39 2.40
N GLN A 331 6.79 7.87 2.51
CA GLN A 331 5.95 8.04 1.34
C GLN A 331 5.73 9.53 1.03
N ILE A 332 5.90 9.86 -0.24
CA ILE A 332 5.50 11.13 -0.80
C ILE A 332 4.08 10.96 -1.35
N VAL A 333 3.14 11.79 -0.88
CA VAL A 333 1.73 11.75 -1.29
C VAL A 333 1.43 12.97 -2.15
N GLY A 334 0.66 12.79 -3.22
CA GLY A 334 0.30 13.86 -4.14
C GLY A 334 -1.19 13.92 -4.45
N ASN A 335 -1.58 14.96 -5.17
CA ASN A 335 -2.95 15.11 -5.68
C ASN A 335 -3.29 14.03 -6.71
N SER A 336 -4.57 13.68 -6.82
CA SER A 336 -5.06 12.72 -7.80
C SER A 336 -4.60 13.07 -9.21
N PHE A 337 -4.04 12.09 -9.90
CA PHE A 337 -3.51 12.21 -11.27
C PHE A 337 -2.35 13.21 -11.42
N LYS A 338 -1.61 13.46 -10.34
CA LYS A 338 -0.41 14.32 -10.30
C LYS A 338 0.84 13.52 -9.90
N GLU A 339 0.96 12.29 -10.42
CA GLU A 339 2.10 11.40 -10.14
C GLU A 339 3.44 12.03 -10.53
N GLU A 340 3.46 12.96 -11.50
CA GLU A 340 4.66 13.69 -11.90
C GLU A 340 5.29 14.49 -10.75
N THR A 341 4.50 14.95 -9.78
CA THR A 341 5.04 15.69 -8.62
C THR A 341 5.80 14.76 -7.69
N LEU A 342 5.36 13.49 -7.58
CA LEU A 342 6.03 12.46 -6.80
C LEU A 342 7.37 12.09 -7.42
N PHE A 343 7.40 11.90 -8.74
CA PHE A 343 8.62 11.57 -9.48
C PHE A 343 9.64 12.68 -9.41
N SER A 344 9.22 13.94 -9.58
CA SER A 344 10.07 15.11 -9.49
C SER A 344 10.75 15.22 -8.13
N PHE A 345 9.97 15.05 -7.06
CA PHE A 345 10.48 15.13 -5.70
C PHE A 345 11.43 13.97 -5.40
N ALA A 346 11.03 12.71 -5.70
CA ALA A 346 11.87 11.55 -5.47
C ALA A 346 13.18 11.59 -6.25
N HIS A 347 13.15 12.03 -7.52
CA HIS A 347 14.35 12.14 -8.37
C HIS A 347 15.37 13.14 -7.80
N LEU A 348 14.92 14.26 -7.25
CA LEU A 348 15.82 15.22 -6.62
C LEU A 348 16.47 14.66 -5.36
N LEU A 349 15.72 13.89 -4.55
CA LEU A 349 16.26 13.22 -3.38
C LEU A 349 17.27 12.13 -3.77
N GLU A 350 16.97 11.35 -4.83
CA GLU A 350 17.87 10.33 -5.39
C GLU A 350 19.17 10.96 -5.88
N LYS A 351 19.09 12.03 -6.68
CA LYS A 351 20.25 12.72 -7.27
C LYS A 351 21.19 13.37 -6.25
N GLU A 352 20.66 13.83 -5.12
CA GLU A 352 21.45 14.43 -4.05
C GLU A 352 22.03 13.38 -3.07
N GLU A 353 21.78 12.08 -3.30
CA GLU A 353 22.29 10.96 -2.50
C GLU A 353 22.08 11.15 -1.00
N ILE A 354 20.93 11.76 -0.64
CA ILE A 354 20.65 12.20 0.75
C ILE A 354 20.69 11.02 1.72
N PHE A 355 20.34 9.83 1.23
CA PHE A 355 20.20 8.64 2.06
C PHE A 355 21.42 7.72 2.06
N GLU A 356 22.40 7.99 1.21
CA GLU A 356 23.69 7.30 1.18
C GLU A 356 24.74 7.94 2.12
N LYS A 357 24.51 9.21 2.51
CA LYS A 357 25.44 10.01 3.32
C LYS A 357 25.26 9.88 4.83
N ILE A 358 24.45 8.91 5.27
CA ILE A 358 24.15 8.76 6.70
C ILE A 358 24.44 7.34 7.17
#